data_3f7798272f82f1708f62cd09bf3929ae
#
_entry.id   3f7798272f82f1708f62cd09bf3929ae
#
_cell.length_a   1.000
_cell.length_b   1.000
_cell.length_c   1.000
_cell.angle_alpha   90.00
_cell.angle_beta   90.00
_cell.angle_gamma   90.00
#
_symmetry.space_group_name_H-M   'P 1'
#
loop_
_entity.id
_entity.type
_entity.pdbx_description
1 polymer ?
#
loop_
_entity_poly.entity_id
_entity_poly.type
_entity_poly.pdbx_seq_one_letter_code
_entity_poly.pdbx_strand_id
1 'polypeptide(L)'
;MISAEPYVALSLVLLCLGLVGVMVRRNFITVLMSLELMFNAVNLNLIAFSFRLGDLAGQILAIFVITIAAAEAAIGLGLIIALVRLRDTVSLDEADLMRS
;
A
#
# COMPACT_ATOMS: atom_id res chain seq x y z
N MET A 1 5.98 15.19 26.58
CA MET A 1 4.80 14.38 26.31
C MET A 1 4.40 14.51 24.84
N ILE A 2 4.20 13.40 24.17
CA ILE A 2 3.88 13.43 22.74
C ILE A 2 2.39 13.64 22.57
N SER A 3 2.02 14.69 21.81
CA SER A 3 0.62 14.97 21.49
C SER A 3 0.17 14.11 20.31
N ALA A 4 -1.07 13.64 20.33
CA ALA A 4 -1.65 12.87 19.23
C ALA A 4 -1.99 13.73 18.02
N GLU A 5 -2.19 15.02 18.20
CA GLU A 5 -2.67 15.91 17.13
C GLU A 5 -1.76 15.96 15.89
N PRO A 6 -0.42 16.11 16.01
CA PRO A 6 0.44 16.11 14.82
C PRO A 6 0.38 14.80 14.05
N TYR A 7 0.24 13.68 14.75
CA TYR A 7 0.18 12.36 14.11
C TYR A 7 -1.13 12.17 13.37
N VAL A 8 -2.24 12.65 13.92
CA VAL A 8 -3.53 12.62 13.24
C VAL A 8 -3.50 13.51 12.00
N ALA A 9 -2.91 14.70 12.10
CA ALA A 9 -2.76 15.59 10.95
C ALA A 9 -1.93 14.95 9.83
N LEU A 10 -0.81 14.31 10.19
CA LEU A 10 0.02 13.60 9.23
C LEU A 10 -0.74 12.44 8.59
N SER A 11 -1.53 11.70 9.36
CA SER A 11 -2.31 10.59 8.84
C SER A 11 -3.35 11.06 7.82
N LEU A 12 -3.98 12.20 8.05
CA LEU A 12 -4.93 12.77 7.10
C LEU A 12 -4.24 13.15 5.79
N VAL A 13 -3.05 13.74 5.86
CA VAL A 13 -2.26 14.09 4.67
C VAL A 13 -1.91 12.82 3.89
N LEU A 14 -1.44 11.78 4.56
CA LEU A 14 -1.10 10.52 3.91
C LEU A 14 -2.32 9.85 3.28
N LEU A 15 -3.46 9.89 3.97
CA LEU A 15 -4.70 9.33 3.44
C LEU A 15 -5.12 10.07 2.16
N CYS A 16 -5.06 11.39 2.17
CA CYS A 16 -5.40 12.21 1.00
C CYS A 16 -4.46 11.92 -0.17
N LEU A 17 -3.16 11.82 0.09
CA LEU A 17 -2.17 11.48 -0.94
C LEU A 17 -2.44 10.09 -1.53
N GLY A 18 -2.76 9.13 -0.68
CA GLY A 18 -3.09 7.78 -1.12
C GLY A 18 -4.34 7.76 -2.00
N LEU A 19 -5.38 8.47 -1.59
CA LEU A 19 -6.62 8.56 -2.36
C LEU A 19 -6.38 9.21 -3.72
N VAL A 20 -5.64 10.31 -3.76
CA VAL A 20 -5.29 10.98 -5.02
C VAL A 20 -4.50 10.04 -5.93
N GLY A 21 -3.55 9.30 -5.37
CA GLY A 21 -2.77 8.34 -6.14
C GLY A 21 -3.62 7.26 -6.79
N VAL A 22 -4.59 6.72 -6.05
CA VAL A 22 -5.51 5.71 -6.59
C VAL A 22 -6.39 6.29 -7.69
N MET A 23 -6.85 7.52 -7.53
CA MET A 23 -7.78 8.14 -8.47
C MET A 23 -7.11 8.61 -9.76
N VAL A 24 -5.85 9.04 -9.68
CA VAL A 24 -5.17 9.69 -10.80
C VAL A 24 -4.40 8.71 -11.66
N ARG A 25 -3.86 7.65 -11.08
CA ARG A 25 -2.99 6.71 -11.77
C ARG A 25 -3.69 5.40 -12.09
N ARG A 26 -3.43 4.88 -13.29
CA ARG A 26 -3.93 3.58 -13.75
C ARG A 26 -2.90 2.47 -13.63
N ASN A 27 -1.65 2.84 -13.34
CA ASN A 27 -0.58 1.87 -13.17
C ASN A 27 -0.80 1.07 -11.89
N PHE A 28 -0.73 -0.26 -11.99
CA PHE A 28 -0.99 -1.15 -10.86
C PHE A 28 -0.01 -0.92 -9.71
N ILE A 29 1.27 -0.68 -10.03
CA ILE A 29 2.29 -0.44 -9.01
C ILE A 29 1.97 0.84 -8.23
N THR A 30 1.60 1.91 -8.93
CA THR A 30 1.23 3.17 -8.29
C THR A 30 -0.01 3.01 -7.40
N VAL A 31 -1.00 2.26 -7.86
CA VAL A 31 -2.20 1.96 -7.06
C VAL A 31 -1.80 1.18 -5.81
N LEU A 32 -0.95 0.18 -5.94
CA LEU A 32 -0.49 -0.61 -4.81
C LEU A 32 0.24 0.25 -3.78
N MET A 33 1.14 1.12 -4.23
CA MET A 33 1.87 2.04 -3.35
C MET A 33 0.92 3.03 -2.67
N SER A 34 -0.10 3.49 -3.40
CA SER A 34 -1.10 4.41 -2.85
C SER A 34 -1.92 3.75 -1.75
N LEU A 35 -2.30 2.48 -1.94
CA LEU A 35 -2.97 1.71 -0.91
C LEU A 35 -2.09 1.54 0.34
N GLU A 36 -0.79 1.34 0.14
CA GLU A 36 0.16 1.26 1.26
C GLU A 36 0.20 2.56 2.06
N LEU A 37 0.18 3.71 1.38
CA LEU A 37 0.08 5.01 2.06
C LEU A 37 -1.19 5.11 2.89
N MET A 38 -2.31 4.62 2.37
CA MET A 38 -3.59 4.64 3.08
C MET A 38 -3.54 3.75 4.32
N PHE A 39 -2.95 2.56 4.22
CA PHE A 39 -2.75 1.68 5.37
C PHE A 39 -1.86 2.33 6.43
N ASN A 40 -0.79 3.01 6.01
CA ASN A 40 0.07 3.74 6.93
C ASN A 40 -0.67 4.87 7.64
N ALA A 41 -1.58 5.56 6.94
CA ALA A 41 -2.42 6.59 7.55
C ALA A 41 -3.29 5.99 8.65
N VAL A 42 -3.91 4.84 8.41
CA VAL A 42 -4.71 4.14 9.41
C VAL A 42 -3.84 3.75 10.61
N ASN A 43 -2.64 3.24 10.36
CA ASN A 43 -1.71 2.83 11.42
C ASN A 43 -1.30 3.99 12.30
N LEU A 44 -1.00 5.15 11.72
CA LEU A 44 -0.68 6.35 12.49
C LEU A 44 -1.82 6.75 13.41
N ASN A 45 -3.06 6.68 12.92
CA ASN A 45 -4.23 6.98 13.73
C ASN A 45 -4.40 5.98 14.87
N LEU A 46 -4.25 4.69 14.59
CA LEU A 46 -4.37 3.65 15.61
C LEU A 46 -3.36 3.87 16.73
N ILE A 47 -2.11 4.16 16.36
CA ILE A 47 -1.04 4.38 17.33
C ILE A 47 -1.28 5.68 18.10
N ALA A 48 -1.67 6.76 17.42
CA ALA A 48 -1.91 8.05 18.06
C ALA A 48 -3.04 7.97 19.09
N PHE A 49 -4.15 7.34 18.73
CA PHE A 49 -5.27 7.17 19.65
C PHE A 49 -4.95 6.20 20.77
N SER A 50 -4.14 5.18 20.50
CA SER A 50 -3.67 4.26 21.52
C SER A 50 -2.89 4.99 22.61
N PHE A 51 -1.98 5.89 22.21
CA PHE A 51 -1.24 6.74 23.14
C PHE A 51 -2.16 7.66 23.93
N ARG A 52 -3.10 8.30 23.23
CA ARG A 52 -4.00 9.27 23.86
C ARG A 52 -4.89 8.62 24.91
N LEU A 53 -5.38 7.41 24.64
CA LEU A 53 -6.28 6.69 25.53
C LEU A 53 -5.54 5.84 26.57
N GLY A 54 -4.22 5.69 26.43
CA GLY A 54 -3.44 4.84 27.32
C GLY A 54 -3.77 3.37 27.20
N ASP A 55 -4.21 2.92 26.00
CA ASP A 55 -4.64 1.57 25.74
C ASP A 55 -3.77 0.96 24.63
N LEU A 56 -3.30 -0.27 24.85
CA LEU A 56 -2.44 -0.96 23.89
C LEU A 56 -3.20 -1.54 22.71
N ALA A 57 -4.52 -1.57 22.74
CA ALA A 57 -5.33 -2.18 21.69
C ALA A 57 -5.04 -1.60 20.29
N GLY A 58 -4.88 -0.27 20.20
CA GLY A 58 -4.56 0.39 18.94
C GLY A 58 -3.20 0.00 18.40
N GLN A 59 -2.21 -0.19 19.26
CA GLN A 59 -0.87 -0.63 18.86
C GLN A 59 -0.89 -2.07 18.35
N ILE A 60 -1.64 -2.94 19.01
CA ILE A 60 -1.80 -4.33 18.60
C ILE A 60 -2.48 -4.39 17.22
N LEU A 61 -3.55 -3.62 17.04
CA LEU A 61 -4.24 -3.54 15.75
C LEU A 61 -3.31 -3.02 14.65
N ALA A 62 -2.47 -2.03 14.97
CA ALA A 62 -1.51 -1.49 14.02
C ALA A 62 -0.52 -2.57 13.55
N ILE A 63 -0.05 -3.42 14.45
CA ILE A 63 0.83 -4.53 14.09
C ILE A 63 0.14 -5.49 13.13
N PHE A 64 -1.11 -5.83 13.37
CA PHE A 64 -1.89 -6.67 12.45
C PHE A 64 -2.05 -6.02 11.09
N VAL A 65 -2.38 -4.74 11.05
CA VAL A 65 -2.54 -4.02 9.77
C VAL A 65 -1.23 -3.98 9.00
N ILE A 66 -0.11 -3.70 9.66
CA ILE A 66 1.22 -3.71 9.03
C ILE A 66 1.52 -5.09 8.44
N THR A 67 1.24 -6.14 9.19
CA THR A 67 1.49 -7.52 8.76
C THR A 67 0.65 -7.86 7.52
N ILE A 68 -0.64 -7.52 7.54
CA ILE A 68 -1.55 -7.78 6.42
C ILE A 68 -1.12 -6.96 5.21
N ALA A 69 -0.79 -5.69 5.41
CA ALA A 69 -0.35 -4.81 4.32
C ALA A 69 0.93 -5.32 3.67
N ALA A 70 1.89 -5.78 4.48
CA ALA A 70 3.13 -6.34 3.96
C ALA A 70 2.88 -7.62 3.16
N ALA A 71 1.99 -8.49 3.63
CA ALA A 71 1.62 -9.70 2.90
C ALA A 71 0.94 -9.37 1.58
N GLU A 72 0.02 -8.43 1.58
CA GLU A 72 -0.68 -7.99 0.36
C GLU A 72 0.29 -7.36 -0.64
N ALA A 73 1.23 -6.53 -0.17
CA ALA A 73 2.25 -5.93 -1.03
C ALA A 73 3.13 -7.00 -1.66
N ALA A 74 3.56 -8.00 -0.90
CA ALA A 74 4.37 -9.09 -1.40
C ALA A 74 3.63 -9.89 -2.47
N ILE A 75 2.37 -10.23 -2.22
CA ILE A 75 1.54 -10.95 -3.19
C ILE A 75 1.31 -10.11 -4.43
N GLY A 76 0.99 -8.83 -4.27
CA GLY A 76 0.74 -7.91 -5.38
C GLY A 76 1.96 -7.75 -6.27
N LEU A 77 3.13 -7.54 -5.68
CA LEU A 77 4.39 -7.43 -6.42
C LEU A 77 4.73 -8.74 -7.13
N GLY A 78 4.52 -9.87 -6.47
CA GLY A 78 4.73 -11.18 -7.07
C GLY A 78 3.86 -11.40 -8.28
N LEU A 79 2.58 -11.03 -8.20
CA LEU A 79 1.66 -11.11 -9.33
C LEU A 79 2.07 -10.20 -10.47
N ILE A 80 2.52 -8.98 -10.18
CA ILE A 80 2.99 -8.05 -11.20
C ILE A 80 4.19 -8.64 -11.94
N ILE A 81 5.15 -9.17 -11.20
CA ILE A 81 6.34 -9.77 -11.80
C ILE A 81 5.96 -10.96 -12.68
N ALA A 82 5.05 -11.80 -12.22
CA ALA A 82 4.59 -12.95 -12.99
C ALA A 82 3.88 -12.52 -14.27
N LEU A 83 3.03 -11.49 -14.19
CA LEU A 83 2.31 -10.99 -15.37
C LEU A 83 3.25 -10.34 -16.37
N VAL A 84 4.25 -9.59 -15.91
CA VAL A 84 5.23 -8.97 -16.82
C VAL A 84 6.03 -10.03 -17.53
N ARG A 85 6.48 -11.07 -16.83
CA ARG A 85 7.22 -12.17 -17.44
C ARG A 85 6.39 -12.92 -18.47
N LEU A 86 5.13 -13.17 -18.16
CA LEU A 86 4.22 -13.85 -19.07
C LEU A 86 4.00 -13.02 -20.34
N ARG A 87 3.83 -11.71 -20.17
CA ARG A 87 3.64 -10.80 -21.28
C ARG A 87 4.85 -10.75 -22.22
N ASP A 88 6.04 -10.71 -21.64
CA ASP A 88 7.29 -10.73 -22.41
C ASP A 88 7.42 -12.02 -23.21
N THR A 89 7.08 -13.16 -22.60
CA THR A 89 7.11 -14.45 -23.28
C THR A 89 6.15 -14.48 -24.47
N VAL A 90 4.93 -14.00 -24.26
CA VAL A 90 3.92 -13.92 -25.33
C VAL A 90 4.39 -13.00 -26.45
N SER A 91 4.97 -11.86 -26.11
CA SER A 91 5.50 -10.91 -27.09
C SER A 91 6.61 -11.51 -27.94
N LEU A 92 7.50 -12.28 -27.33
CA LEU A 92 8.57 -12.97 -28.05
C LEU A 92 8.01 -14.03 -29.00
N ASP A 93 7.01 -14.79 -28.57
CA ASP A 93 6.36 -15.80 -29.42
C ASP A 93 5.67 -15.14 -30.60
N GLU A 94 5.01 -14.02 -30.39
CA GLU A 94 4.37 -13.25 -31.46
C GLU A 94 5.41 -12.75 -32.48
N ALA A 95 6.54 -12.25 -31.98
CA ALA A 95 7.63 -11.77 -32.84
C ALA A 95 8.19 -12.90 -33.71
N ASP A 96 8.35 -14.10 -33.16
CA ASP A 96 8.80 -15.27 -33.90
C ASP A 96 7.82 -15.67 -35.00
N LEU A 97 6.54 -15.66 -34.68
CA LEU A 97 5.50 -15.96 -35.66
C LEU A 97 5.51 -14.96 -36.83
N MET A 98 5.77 -13.71 -36.54
CA MET A 98 5.83 -12.67 -37.58
C MET A 98 7.08 -12.77 -38.45
N ARG A 99 8.13 -13.38 -37.94
CA ARG A 99 9.37 -13.60 -38.73
C ARG A 99 9.24 -14.71 -39.74
N SER A 100 8.46 -15.70 -39.43
CA SER A 100 8.26 -16.83 -40.30
C SER A 100 7.27 -16.52 -41.42
#